data_8d9a47c5c4b581896635cb71406ef5c6
#
_entry.id   8d9a47c5c4b581896635cb71406ef5c6
#
_cell.length_a   1.000
_cell.length_b   1.000
_cell.length_c   1.000
_cell.angle_alpha   90.00
_cell.angle_beta   90.00
_cell.angle_gamma   90.00
#
_symmetry.space_group_name_H-M   'P 1'
#
loop_
_entity.id
_entity.type
_entity.pdbx_description
1 polymer ?
#
loop_
_entity_poly.entity_id
_entity_poly.type
_entity_poly.pdbx_seq_one_letter_code
_entity_poly.pdbx_strand_id
1 'polypeptide(L)'
;MKRALVLIGILAALVGLAFLVARPHVPDPATEPYVGVRGASRAKATGLEVHYDRAGAVDAPLRPATVLQAGDRLRFVMRGERARHVEVRLRDGDAAPATVFPAGGGETPLVQPRETLPIRPVLGAGGAKVVVTALFSDRPRPIGAAPDGDTEVVTLAIAKQ
;
A
#
# COMPACT_ATOMS: atom_id res chain seq x y z
N MET A 1 34.68 42.24 33.16
CA MET A 1 34.13 42.14 31.81
C MET A 1 34.63 40.93 31.01
N LYS A 2 35.92 40.55 31.04
CA LYS A 2 36.43 39.40 30.23
C LYS A 2 35.79 38.03 30.55
N ARG A 3 35.40 37.75 31.80
CA ARG A 3 34.79 36.46 32.20
C ARG A 3 33.35 36.26 31.73
N ALA A 4 32.58 37.33 31.56
CA ALA A 4 31.20 37.27 31.04
C ALA A 4 31.15 36.96 29.54
N LEU A 5 32.10 37.48 28.77
CA LEU A 5 32.22 37.20 27.33
C LEU A 5 32.56 35.73 27.03
N VAL A 6 33.41 35.11 27.87
CA VAL A 6 33.76 33.69 27.71
C VAL A 6 32.56 32.78 27.99
N LEU A 7 31.75 33.08 29.00
CA LEU A 7 30.55 32.32 29.34
C LEU A 7 29.49 32.38 28.24
N ILE A 8 29.29 33.53 27.61
CA ILE A 8 28.36 33.70 26.49
C ILE A 8 28.82 32.91 25.26
N GLY A 9 30.14 32.88 24.98
CA GLY A 9 30.69 32.09 23.88
C GLY A 9 30.49 30.58 24.06
N ILE A 10 30.66 30.05 25.27
CA ILE A 10 30.48 28.63 25.59
C ILE A 10 28.97 28.26 25.48
N LEU A 11 28.08 29.10 25.96
CA LEU A 11 26.64 28.87 25.88
C LEU A 11 26.15 28.83 24.42
N ALA A 12 26.64 29.75 23.58
CA ALA A 12 26.32 29.77 22.15
C ALA A 12 26.84 28.55 21.41
N ALA A 13 28.04 28.07 21.76
CA ALA A 13 28.60 26.83 21.17
C ALA A 13 27.82 25.61 21.58
N LEU A 14 27.35 25.48 22.82
CA LEU A 14 26.53 24.39 23.30
C LEU A 14 25.14 24.35 22.65
N VAL A 15 24.51 25.52 22.47
CA VAL A 15 23.22 25.59 21.77
C VAL A 15 23.37 25.24 20.29
N GLY A 16 24.43 25.70 19.63
CA GLY A 16 24.74 25.33 18.26
C GLY A 16 24.96 23.83 18.07
N LEU A 17 25.67 23.19 19.02
CA LEU A 17 25.90 21.73 19.00
C LEU A 17 24.62 20.94 19.22
N ALA A 18 23.73 21.40 20.12
CA ALA A 18 22.44 20.78 20.36
C ALA A 18 21.53 20.85 19.14
N PHE A 19 21.57 21.94 18.37
CA PHE A 19 20.84 22.06 17.10
C PHE A 19 21.39 21.13 15.99
N LEU A 20 22.69 20.85 16.01
CA LEU A 20 23.30 19.93 15.03
C LEU A 20 22.91 18.46 15.31
N VAL A 21 22.80 18.10 16.60
CA VAL A 21 22.43 16.74 17.03
C VAL A 21 20.92 16.50 16.98
N ALA A 22 20.13 17.55 17.16
CA ALA A 22 18.67 17.50 17.15
C ALA A 22 18.06 17.75 15.77
N ARG A 23 18.81 17.61 14.66
CA ARG A 23 18.17 17.55 13.34
C ARG A 23 17.24 16.34 13.32
N PRO A 24 15.92 16.54 13.24
CA PRO A 24 15.04 15.40 13.01
C PRO A 24 15.54 14.73 11.73
N HIS A 25 15.88 13.46 11.86
CA HIS A 25 16.17 12.63 10.70
C HIS A 25 14.88 12.62 9.88
N VAL A 26 14.82 13.46 8.86
CA VAL A 26 13.77 13.39 7.84
C VAL A 26 14.09 12.11 7.08
N PRO A 27 13.29 11.04 7.22
CA PRO A 27 13.52 9.82 6.47
C PRO A 27 13.45 10.18 4.99
N ASP A 28 14.46 9.75 4.24
CA ASP A 28 14.51 9.90 2.80
C ASP A 28 13.23 9.27 2.21
N PRO A 29 12.36 10.05 1.53
CA PRO A 29 11.12 9.52 0.96
C PRO A 29 11.35 8.40 -0.07
N ALA A 30 12.61 8.20 -0.50
CA ALA A 30 12.99 7.09 -1.37
C ALA A 30 13.22 5.76 -0.63
N THR A 31 13.21 5.75 0.71
CA THR A 31 13.55 4.57 1.52
C THR A 31 12.40 4.09 2.40
N GLU A 32 11.18 4.61 2.23
CA GLU A 32 10.03 3.96 2.85
C GLU A 32 9.81 2.60 2.18
N PRO A 33 10.16 1.49 2.86
CA PRO A 33 9.89 0.19 2.30
C PRO A 33 8.36 0.08 2.22
N TYR A 34 7.87 -0.30 1.06
CA TYR A 34 6.59 -0.96 0.87
C TYR A 34 6.27 -1.72 2.16
N VAL A 35 5.32 -1.27 2.96
CA VAL A 35 4.97 -1.90 4.22
C VAL A 35 4.29 -3.23 3.91
N GLY A 36 5.10 -4.19 3.47
CA GLY A 36 4.80 -5.60 3.57
C GLY A 36 4.94 -5.99 5.03
N VAL A 37 3.95 -6.64 5.56
CA VAL A 37 3.90 -7.19 6.91
C VAL A 37 5.25 -7.82 7.27
N ARG A 38 5.86 -7.38 8.38
CA ARG A 38 7.07 -7.97 8.96
C ARG A 38 6.86 -9.47 9.15
N GLY A 39 7.63 -10.26 8.43
CA GLY A 39 7.64 -11.72 8.61
C GLY A 39 8.04 -12.53 7.37
N ALA A 40 7.90 -11.99 6.16
CA ALA A 40 8.30 -12.71 4.97
C ALA A 40 9.75 -12.35 4.59
N SER A 41 10.62 -13.34 4.54
CA SER A 41 11.94 -13.31 3.92
C SER A 41 11.82 -12.64 2.54
N ARG A 42 12.80 -11.83 2.16
CA ARG A 42 12.90 -11.06 0.90
C ARG A 42 12.87 -11.90 -0.39
N ALA A 43 12.68 -13.20 -0.28
CA ALA A 43 12.53 -14.12 -1.37
C ALA A 43 11.07 -14.13 -1.80
N LYS A 44 10.72 -13.37 -2.84
CA LYS A 44 9.66 -13.72 -3.76
C LYS A 44 8.23 -13.59 -3.21
N ALA A 45 7.92 -12.48 -2.57
CA ALA A 45 6.60 -12.23 -2.01
C ALA A 45 5.51 -12.28 -3.09
N THR A 46 4.49 -13.08 -2.84
CA THR A 46 3.22 -12.98 -3.54
C THR A 46 2.65 -11.58 -3.30
N GLY A 47 2.11 -10.97 -4.32
CA GLY A 47 1.60 -9.61 -4.19
C GLY A 47 0.60 -9.25 -5.27
N LEU A 48 0.02 -8.07 -5.12
CA LEU A 48 -0.86 -7.47 -6.09
C LEU A 48 -0.26 -6.15 -6.55
N GLU A 49 0.02 -6.03 -7.84
CA GLU A 49 0.36 -4.74 -8.43
C GLU A 49 -0.93 -4.05 -8.87
N VAL A 50 -1.05 -2.79 -8.47
CA VAL A 50 -2.23 -1.97 -8.78
C VAL A 50 -1.83 -0.93 -9.81
N HIS A 51 -2.62 -0.84 -10.87
CA HIS A 51 -2.55 0.19 -11.89
C HIS A 51 -3.84 0.99 -11.87
N TYR A 52 -3.83 2.17 -12.47
CA TYR A 52 -5.02 2.98 -12.62
C TYR A 52 -5.09 3.61 -14.00
N ASP A 53 -6.32 3.79 -14.48
CA ASP A 53 -6.64 4.55 -15.69
C ASP A 53 -7.35 5.84 -15.30
N ARG A 54 -6.86 6.94 -15.86
CA ARG A 54 -7.43 8.30 -15.74
C ARG A 54 -7.26 8.99 -17.09
N ALA A 55 -8.04 10.02 -17.38
CA ALA A 55 -7.83 10.86 -18.56
C ALA A 55 -6.37 11.35 -18.60
N GLY A 56 -5.63 11.00 -19.68
CA GLY A 56 -4.21 11.31 -19.87
C GLY A 56 -3.20 10.38 -19.17
N ALA A 57 -3.65 9.39 -18.40
CA ALA A 57 -2.79 8.38 -17.78
C ALA A 57 -3.46 7.00 -17.88
N VAL A 58 -3.13 6.27 -18.92
CA VAL A 58 -3.66 4.92 -19.17
C VAL A 58 -2.68 3.90 -18.64
N ASP A 59 -3.20 2.94 -17.87
CA ASP A 59 -2.41 1.84 -17.31
C ASP A 59 -1.18 2.27 -16.51
N ALA A 60 -1.30 3.37 -15.77
CA ALA A 60 -0.22 3.87 -14.96
C ALA A 60 -0.05 3.02 -13.70
N PRO A 61 1.16 2.54 -13.38
CA PRO A 61 1.40 1.82 -12.13
C PRO A 61 1.22 2.76 -10.95
N LEU A 62 0.59 2.25 -9.89
CA LEU A 62 0.43 2.98 -8.66
C LEU A 62 1.80 3.16 -7.97
N ARG A 63 2.13 4.40 -7.64
CA ARG A 63 3.37 4.76 -6.92
C ARG A 63 3.02 5.27 -5.53
N PRO A 64 3.96 5.25 -4.56
CA PRO A 64 3.70 5.70 -3.19
C PRO A 64 3.10 7.11 -3.07
N ALA A 65 3.46 8.03 -3.97
CA ALA A 65 2.94 9.39 -4.01
C ALA A 65 1.68 9.56 -4.88
N THR A 66 1.14 8.48 -5.43
CA THR A 66 -0.06 8.57 -6.27
C THR A 66 -1.28 8.90 -5.40
N VAL A 67 -2.01 9.93 -5.81
CA VAL A 67 -3.32 10.27 -5.26
C VAL A 67 -4.39 9.89 -6.28
N LEU A 68 -5.28 8.99 -5.91
CA LEU A 68 -6.41 8.58 -6.74
C LEU A 68 -7.52 9.64 -6.73
N GLN A 69 -8.39 9.58 -7.72
CA GLN A 69 -9.53 10.49 -7.87
C GLN A 69 -10.83 9.70 -8.11
N ALA A 70 -11.95 10.34 -7.85
CA ALA A 70 -13.24 9.81 -8.28
C ALA A 70 -13.25 9.61 -9.81
N GLY A 71 -13.76 8.46 -10.26
CA GLY A 71 -13.76 8.07 -11.66
C GLY A 71 -12.52 7.31 -12.14
N ASP A 72 -11.44 7.26 -11.36
CA ASP A 72 -10.30 6.39 -11.68
C ASP A 72 -10.75 4.93 -11.73
N ARG A 73 -10.21 4.19 -12.71
CA ARG A 73 -10.44 2.75 -12.84
C ARG A 73 -9.20 2.01 -12.38
N LEU A 74 -9.37 1.07 -11.48
CA LEU A 74 -8.25 0.25 -11.00
C LEU A 74 -8.12 -1.02 -11.84
N ARG A 75 -6.88 -1.43 -12.08
CA ARG A 75 -6.50 -2.71 -12.68
C ARG A 75 -5.53 -3.42 -11.75
N PHE A 76 -5.66 -4.71 -11.64
CA PHE A 76 -4.86 -5.54 -10.74
C PHE A 76 -4.09 -6.61 -11.51
N VAL A 77 -2.80 -6.74 -11.19
CA VAL A 77 -1.92 -7.75 -11.79
C VAL A 77 -1.33 -8.61 -10.67
N MET A 78 -1.51 -9.91 -10.76
CA MET A 78 -0.94 -10.87 -9.82
C MET A 78 0.58 -10.86 -9.91
N ARG A 79 1.27 -10.72 -8.77
CA ARG A 79 2.71 -10.88 -8.63
C ARG A 79 3.02 -12.10 -7.79
N GLY A 80 4.05 -12.82 -8.15
CA GLY A 80 4.47 -14.04 -7.45
C GLY A 80 5.17 -15.00 -8.39
N GLU A 81 5.55 -16.15 -7.88
CA GLU A 81 6.25 -17.17 -8.66
C GLU A 81 5.35 -18.34 -9.03
N ARG A 82 4.28 -18.54 -8.29
CA ARG A 82 3.35 -19.63 -8.48
C ARG A 82 1.90 -19.13 -8.51
N ALA A 83 1.04 -19.92 -9.10
CA ALA A 83 -0.39 -19.69 -9.05
C ALA A 83 -0.91 -19.76 -7.60
N ARG A 84 -1.86 -18.89 -7.28
CA ARG A 84 -2.51 -18.82 -5.96
C ARG A 84 -4.01 -18.63 -6.14
N HIS A 85 -4.77 -19.09 -5.18
CA HIS A 85 -6.17 -18.72 -5.06
C HIS A 85 -6.25 -17.28 -4.54
N VAL A 86 -7.01 -16.43 -5.24
CA VAL A 86 -6.99 -14.97 -4.98
C VAL A 86 -8.39 -14.43 -4.73
N GLU A 87 -8.50 -13.59 -3.70
CA GLU A 87 -9.64 -12.74 -3.47
C GLU A 87 -9.15 -11.28 -3.30
N VAL A 88 -9.81 -10.32 -3.94
CA VAL A 88 -9.53 -8.90 -3.78
C VAL A 88 -10.76 -8.20 -3.21
N ARG A 89 -10.55 -7.49 -2.12
CA ARG A 89 -11.54 -6.64 -1.47
C ARG A 89 -11.15 -5.18 -1.64
N LEU A 90 -12.12 -4.36 -1.93
CA LEU A 90 -11.96 -2.91 -2.08
C LEU A 90 -12.83 -2.20 -1.06
N ARG A 91 -12.26 -1.23 -0.36
CA ARG A 91 -12.99 -0.25 0.43
C ARG A 91 -12.70 1.13 -0.13
N ASP A 92 -13.73 1.80 -0.62
CA ASP A 92 -13.65 3.16 -1.15
C ASP A 92 -14.25 4.13 -0.12
N GLY A 93 -13.40 4.97 0.45
CA GLY A 93 -13.78 5.88 1.52
C GLY A 93 -14.25 5.16 2.77
N ASP A 94 -15.41 5.59 3.29
CA ASP A 94 -16.02 5.05 4.51
C ASP A 94 -16.98 3.88 4.24
N ALA A 95 -17.10 3.45 2.98
CA ALA A 95 -17.91 2.29 2.63
C ALA A 95 -17.40 1.01 3.28
N ALA A 96 -18.27 0.04 3.50
CA ALA A 96 -17.85 -1.28 3.92
C ALA A 96 -16.98 -1.94 2.83
N PRO A 97 -15.95 -2.75 3.22
CA PRO A 97 -15.19 -3.50 2.25
C PRO A 97 -16.08 -4.43 1.42
N ALA A 98 -15.94 -4.39 0.11
CA ALA A 98 -16.65 -5.26 -0.81
C ALA A 98 -15.67 -6.15 -1.58
N THR A 99 -16.00 -7.42 -1.78
CA THR A 99 -15.23 -8.29 -2.67
C THR A 99 -15.47 -7.83 -4.11
N VAL A 100 -14.39 -7.45 -4.78
CA VAL A 100 -14.42 -7.04 -6.19
C VAL A 100 -13.89 -8.15 -7.11
N PHE A 101 -13.14 -9.10 -6.58
CA PHE A 101 -12.69 -10.28 -7.30
C PHE A 101 -12.62 -11.50 -6.37
N PRO A 102 -13.12 -12.65 -6.81
CA PRO A 102 -13.93 -12.83 -8.02
C PRO A 102 -15.31 -12.19 -7.89
N ALA A 103 -15.96 -11.90 -9.01
CA ALA A 103 -17.34 -11.46 -9.01
C ALA A 103 -18.27 -12.65 -8.71
N GLY A 104 -19.18 -12.47 -7.75
CA GLY A 104 -20.14 -13.51 -7.34
C GLY A 104 -19.69 -14.31 -6.12
N GLY A 105 -20.44 -15.36 -5.81
CA GLY A 105 -20.17 -16.29 -4.70
C GLY A 105 -19.38 -17.52 -5.15
N GLY A 106 -19.13 -18.43 -4.19
CA GLY A 106 -18.41 -19.67 -4.43
C GLY A 106 -17.02 -19.68 -3.83
N GLU A 107 -16.05 -20.21 -4.56
CA GLU A 107 -14.66 -20.35 -4.11
C GLU A 107 -13.73 -19.40 -4.87
N THR A 108 -12.61 -19.05 -4.24
CA THR A 108 -11.56 -18.23 -4.84
C THR A 108 -10.93 -18.96 -6.03
N PRO A 109 -10.82 -18.32 -7.21
CA PRO A 109 -10.20 -18.91 -8.39
C PRO A 109 -8.68 -18.97 -8.26
N LEU A 110 -8.07 -19.92 -8.97
CA LEU A 110 -6.64 -20.02 -9.14
C LEU A 110 -6.18 -19.01 -10.20
N VAL A 111 -5.27 -18.10 -9.83
CA VAL A 111 -4.74 -17.05 -10.68
C VAL A 111 -3.26 -17.30 -10.94
N GLN A 112 -2.83 -17.17 -12.19
CA GLN A 112 -1.44 -17.38 -12.58
C GLN A 112 -0.57 -16.15 -12.27
N PRO A 113 0.75 -16.35 -12.09
CA PRO A 113 1.69 -15.23 -12.00
C PRO A 113 1.59 -14.30 -13.22
N ARG A 114 1.62 -12.98 -13.01
CA ARG A 114 1.49 -11.94 -14.03
C ARG A 114 0.14 -11.88 -14.74
N GLU A 115 -0.81 -12.65 -14.31
CA GLU A 115 -2.18 -12.56 -14.83
C GLU A 115 -2.83 -11.25 -14.39
N THR A 116 -3.50 -10.59 -15.31
CA THR A 116 -4.34 -9.44 -15.04
C THR A 116 -5.73 -9.92 -14.65
N LEU A 117 -6.22 -9.49 -13.48
CA LEU A 117 -7.56 -9.84 -13.02
C LEU A 117 -8.61 -9.22 -13.94
N PRO A 118 -9.67 -9.96 -14.31
CA PRO A 118 -10.68 -9.51 -15.30
C PRO A 118 -11.70 -8.55 -14.66
N ILE A 119 -11.23 -7.61 -13.85
CA ILE A 119 -12.06 -6.60 -13.18
C ILE A 119 -11.43 -5.23 -13.32
N ARG A 120 -12.27 -4.20 -13.36
CA ARG A 120 -11.86 -2.79 -13.40
C ARG A 120 -12.81 -1.95 -12.57
N PRO A 121 -12.74 -2.02 -11.22
CA PRO A 121 -13.59 -1.20 -10.38
C PRO A 121 -13.32 0.28 -10.61
N VAL A 122 -14.41 1.07 -10.61
CA VAL A 122 -14.38 2.53 -10.74
C VAL A 122 -14.56 3.12 -9.34
N LEU A 123 -13.70 4.08 -9.00
CA LEU A 123 -13.76 4.75 -7.70
C LEU A 123 -14.92 5.76 -7.66
N GLY A 124 -15.64 5.75 -6.57
CA GLY A 124 -16.74 6.70 -6.29
C GLY A 124 -16.23 8.07 -5.86
N ALA A 125 -17.15 9.00 -5.60
CA ALA A 125 -16.85 10.36 -5.18
C ALA A 125 -16.56 10.52 -3.67
N GLY A 126 -16.81 9.51 -2.85
CA GLY A 126 -16.71 9.62 -1.39
C GLY A 126 -15.34 9.27 -0.81
N GLY A 127 -15.03 9.86 0.36
CA GLY A 127 -13.88 9.51 1.20
C GLY A 127 -12.51 9.93 0.66
N ALA A 128 -11.56 10.06 1.55
CA ALA A 128 -10.19 10.51 1.26
C ALA A 128 -9.19 9.34 1.10
N LYS A 129 -9.66 8.10 1.07
CA LYS A 129 -8.80 6.91 1.10
C LYS A 129 -9.46 5.72 0.40
N VAL A 130 -8.65 5.00 -0.35
CA VAL A 130 -8.99 3.68 -0.90
C VAL A 130 -8.15 2.62 -0.22
N VAL A 131 -8.75 1.52 0.19
CA VAL A 131 -8.03 0.37 0.75
C VAL A 131 -8.29 -0.84 -0.12
N VAL A 132 -7.22 -1.39 -0.69
CA VAL A 132 -7.22 -2.66 -1.44
C VAL A 132 -6.66 -3.73 -0.51
N THR A 133 -7.38 -4.81 -0.30
CA THR A 133 -6.93 -5.98 0.44
C THR A 133 -6.95 -7.20 -0.48
N ALA A 134 -5.80 -7.78 -0.72
CA ALA A 134 -5.67 -9.04 -1.45
C ALA A 134 -5.40 -10.19 -0.48
N LEU A 135 -6.12 -11.28 -0.65
CA LEU A 135 -5.97 -12.52 0.10
C LEU A 135 -5.48 -13.60 -0.85
N PHE A 136 -4.37 -14.25 -0.50
CA PHE A 136 -3.75 -15.31 -1.29
C PHE A 136 -3.71 -16.60 -0.47
N SER A 137 -4.13 -17.70 -1.07
CA SER A 137 -4.07 -19.01 -0.42
C SER A 137 -3.62 -20.11 -1.40
N ASP A 138 -3.10 -21.20 -0.87
CA ASP A 138 -2.69 -22.37 -1.67
C ASP A 138 -3.88 -23.29 -1.98
N ARG A 139 -5.02 -23.07 -1.30
CA ARG A 139 -6.26 -23.84 -1.47
C ARG A 139 -7.42 -22.92 -1.79
N PRO A 140 -8.45 -23.42 -2.49
CA PRO A 140 -9.66 -22.66 -2.70
C PRO A 140 -10.31 -22.35 -1.34
N ARG A 141 -10.88 -21.14 -1.22
CA ARG A 141 -11.55 -20.65 -0.02
C ARG A 141 -12.92 -20.10 -0.39
N PRO A 142 -13.91 -20.18 0.49
CA PRO A 142 -15.17 -19.49 0.28
C PRO A 142 -14.93 -17.97 0.18
N ILE A 143 -15.53 -17.33 -0.83
CA ILE A 143 -15.44 -15.88 -1.03
C ILE A 143 -16.08 -15.16 0.15
N GLY A 144 -15.44 -14.12 0.65
CA GLY A 144 -15.90 -13.34 1.80
C GLY A 144 -15.55 -13.96 3.16
N ALA A 145 -15.00 -15.18 3.20
CA ALA A 145 -14.55 -15.78 4.46
C ALA A 145 -13.43 -14.96 5.14
N ALA A 146 -13.37 -15.04 6.46
CA ALA A 146 -12.25 -14.45 7.20
C ALA A 146 -10.93 -15.15 6.80
N PRO A 147 -9.80 -14.43 6.75
CA PRO A 147 -8.50 -15.05 6.53
C PRO A 147 -8.17 -16.01 7.67
N ASP A 148 -7.57 -17.13 7.33
CA ASP A 148 -7.06 -18.15 8.26
C ASP A 148 -5.52 -18.12 8.29
N GLY A 149 -4.90 -19.04 9.04
CA GLY A 149 -3.45 -19.10 9.20
C GLY A 149 -2.67 -19.39 7.91
N ASP A 150 -3.32 -19.98 6.90
CA ASP A 150 -2.75 -20.32 5.60
C ASP A 150 -2.99 -19.22 4.55
N THR A 151 -3.66 -18.14 4.93
CA THR A 151 -3.97 -17.01 4.05
C THR A 151 -2.97 -15.87 4.22
N GLU A 152 -2.23 -15.58 3.17
CA GLU A 152 -1.39 -14.39 3.10
C GLU A 152 -2.27 -13.16 2.77
N VAL A 153 -2.17 -12.11 3.57
CA VAL A 153 -2.98 -10.89 3.41
C VAL A 153 -2.06 -9.72 3.07
N VAL A 154 -2.32 -9.09 1.94
CA VAL A 154 -1.63 -7.87 1.51
C VAL A 154 -2.64 -6.72 1.49
N THR A 155 -2.35 -5.66 2.24
CA THR A 155 -3.21 -4.48 2.29
C THR A 155 -2.46 -3.24 1.80
N LEU A 156 -3.07 -2.52 0.87
CA LEU A 156 -2.58 -1.27 0.32
C LEU A 156 -3.59 -0.16 0.60
N ALA A 157 -3.13 0.90 1.26
CA ALA A 157 -3.92 2.09 1.53
C ALA A 157 -3.41 3.26 0.67
N ILE A 158 -4.31 3.88 -0.08
CA ILE A 158 -3.98 4.88 -1.08
C ILE A 158 -4.81 6.14 -0.79
N ALA A 159 -4.17 7.33 -0.84
CA ALA A 159 -4.87 8.59 -0.73
C ALA A 159 -5.79 8.81 -1.94
N LYS A 160 -6.94 9.46 -1.71
CA LYS A 160 -7.91 9.82 -2.74
C LYS A 160 -8.40 11.26 -2.53
N GLN A 161 -8.63 11.96 -3.60
CA GLN A 161 -9.24 13.30 -3.66
C GLN A 161 -10.60 13.24 -4.39
#